data_c4f2a1c34b77ccc6d75eb93b934a9f01
#
_entry.id   c4f2a1c34b77ccc6d75eb93b934a9f01
#
_cell.length_a   1.000
_cell.length_b   1.000
_cell.length_c   1.000
_cell.angle_alpha   90.00
_cell.angle_beta   90.00
_cell.angle_gamma   90.00
#
_symmetry.space_group_name_H-M   'P 1'
#
loop_
_entity.id
_entity.type
_entity.pdbx_description
1 polymer ?
#
loop_
_entity_poly.entity_id
_entity_poly.type
_entity_poly.pdbx_seq_one_letter_code
_entity_poly.pdbx_strand_id
1 'polypeptide(L)'
;MTAPSGTRASLAVSADQDALAGEQHLAGGADGDLPVSDHALAHDGMLRIIPTRRPPGLAITGEIDESTYCTLVGALEKFTGGPGEIHINLAGMEYCDLAGLRAIVGLTGANGHSHDHSGRRVVLHGVAPRFKTVLNILGWDSVPGLTIDEREPRLAALR
;
A
#
# COMPACT_ATOMS: atom_id res chain seq x y z
N MET A 1 60.93 -14.69 18.89
CA MET A 1 61.13 -13.66 19.94
C MET A 1 59.87 -12.87 19.99
N THR A 2 59.13 -13.18 20.94
CA THR A 2 58.62 -12.45 22.08
C THR A 2 57.30 -11.73 21.82
N ALA A 3 56.22 -12.32 22.28
CA ALA A 3 55.03 -11.62 22.76
C ALA A 3 55.34 -11.00 24.14
N PRO A 4 54.58 -10.07 24.68
CA PRO A 4 53.46 -10.43 25.54
C PRO A 4 52.26 -9.43 25.39
N SER A 5 51.03 -9.92 25.60
CA SER A 5 50.26 -9.93 26.85
C SER A 5 49.94 -8.57 27.47
N GLY A 6 48.68 -8.34 27.65
CA GLY A 6 48.14 -7.29 28.53
C GLY A 6 46.66 -7.07 28.30
N THR A 7 45.82 -7.75 28.97
CA THR A 7 45.08 -7.48 30.21
C THR A 7 43.72 -6.80 29.96
N ARG A 8 42.70 -7.54 30.01
CA ARG A 8 41.54 -7.55 30.92
C ARG A 8 41.20 -6.23 31.61
N ALA A 9 40.03 -5.71 31.32
CA ALA A 9 39.23 -5.05 32.32
C ALA A 9 37.77 -5.34 32.07
N SER A 10 37.28 -6.22 32.90
CA SER A 10 35.87 -6.48 33.18
C SER A 10 35.36 -5.34 34.08
N LEU A 11 34.25 -4.78 33.73
CA LEU A 11 33.44 -4.03 34.69
C LEU A 11 31.99 -4.41 34.48
N ALA A 12 31.55 -5.33 35.30
CA ALA A 12 30.18 -5.55 35.67
C ALA A 12 29.76 -4.48 36.68
N VAL A 13 28.60 -3.91 36.44
CA VAL A 13 27.79 -3.22 37.48
C VAL A 13 26.36 -3.59 37.15
N SER A 14 25.86 -4.57 37.83
CA SER A 14 24.86 -4.60 38.88
C SER A 14 23.65 -3.71 38.70
N ALA A 15 22.56 -4.39 38.41
CA ALA A 15 21.29 -4.41 39.06
C ALA A 15 20.94 -3.22 39.96
N ASP A 16 19.82 -2.60 39.66
CA ASP A 16 18.86 -2.32 40.70
C ASP A 16 17.45 -2.49 40.17
N GLN A 17 16.75 -3.30 40.89
CA GLN A 17 15.34 -3.57 40.89
C GLN A 17 14.62 -2.35 41.41
N ASP A 18 13.55 -1.93 40.77
CA ASP A 18 12.39 -1.61 41.57
C ASP A 18 11.11 -1.96 40.84
N ALA A 19 10.46 -2.91 41.48
CA ALA A 19 9.14 -3.34 41.18
C ALA A 19 8.14 -2.31 41.69
N LEU A 20 7.19 -1.93 40.88
CA LEU A 20 5.88 -1.58 41.38
C LEU A 20 4.82 -2.20 40.51
N ALA A 21 4.25 -3.24 41.08
CA ALA A 21 3.02 -3.86 40.69
C ALA A 21 1.88 -2.83 40.61
N GLY A 22 1.13 -2.92 39.57
CA GLY A 22 -0.15 -2.29 39.38
C GLY A 22 -1.03 -3.23 38.59
N GLU A 23 -1.44 -4.34 39.24
CA GLU A 23 -2.56 -5.13 38.79
C GLU A 23 -3.79 -4.25 38.79
N GLN A 24 -4.40 -4.07 37.65
CA GLN A 24 -5.85 -3.88 37.61
C GLN A 24 -6.44 -4.73 36.50
N HIS A 25 -6.82 -5.88 36.98
CA HIS A 25 -7.76 -6.79 36.41
C HIS A 25 -9.11 -6.10 36.23
N LEU A 26 -9.57 -5.99 34.99
CA LEU A 26 -10.99 -5.89 34.69
C LEU A 26 -11.30 -6.80 33.51
N ALA A 27 -11.77 -7.98 33.88
CA ALA A 27 -12.56 -8.80 32.99
C ALA A 27 -13.85 -8.05 32.64
N GLY A 28 -14.16 -7.99 31.38
CA GLY A 28 -15.43 -7.49 30.89
C GLY A 28 -15.52 -7.89 29.42
N GLY A 29 -16.11 -9.07 29.18
CA GLY A 29 -16.48 -9.49 27.84
C GLY A 29 -17.48 -8.51 27.28
N ALA A 30 -17.23 -8.13 26.05
CA ALA A 30 -18.23 -7.74 25.09
C ALA A 30 -17.61 -8.05 23.72
N ASP A 31 -18.28 -8.89 23.00
CA ASP A 31 -18.18 -8.96 21.55
C ASP A 31 -18.45 -7.55 21.03
N GLY A 32 -17.41 -6.74 21.06
CA GLY A 32 -17.35 -5.44 20.45
C GLY A 32 -16.76 -5.66 19.06
N ASP A 33 -17.63 -5.63 18.08
CA ASP A 33 -17.32 -5.30 16.72
C ASP A 33 -16.31 -4.14 16.74
N LEU A 34 -15.03 -4.50 16.66
CA LEU A 34 -13.98 -3.50 16.58
C LEU A 34 -14.26 -2.70 15.32
N PRO A 35 -14.38 -1.39 15.41
CA PRO A 35 -14.51 -0.57 14.22
C PRO A 35 -13.38 -0.97 13.30
N VAL A 36 -13.74 -1.43 12.11
CA VAL A 36 -12.79 -1.66 11.02
C VAL A 36 -12.08 -0.34 10.89
N SER A 37 -10.90 -0.26 11.48
CA SER A 37 -10.07 0.92 11.37
C SER A 37 -9.92 1.18 9.90
N ASP A 38 -10.52 2.25 9.46
CA ASP A 38 -10.45 2.80 8.12
C ASP A 38 -9.02 3.33 7.93
N HIS A 39 -8.07 2.38 7.94
CA HIS A 39 -6.66 2.67 7.78
C HIS A 39 -6.42 2.96 6.32
N ALA A 40 -6.77 4.16 5.92
CA ALA A 40 -6.28 4.69 4.67
C ALA A 40 -4.75 4.62 4.70
N LEU A 41 -4.14 4.03 3.67
CA LEU A 41 -2.69 4.06 3.49
C LEU A 41 -2.19 5.48 3.29
N ALA A 42 -3.03 6.30 2.67
CA ALA A 42 -2.81 7.72 2.48
C ALA A 42 -4.14 8.45 2.39
N HIS A 43 -4.19 9.64 2.93
CA HIS A 43 -5.30 10.56 2.83
C HIS A 43 -4.76 11.99 2.78
N ASP A 44 -5.07 12.66 1.69
CA ASP A 44 -4.69 14.05 1.45
C ASP A 44 -5.95 14.75 0.92
N GLY A 45 -6.77 15.29 1.76
CA GLY A 45 -8.03 16.00 1.45
C GLY A 45 -8.72 15.69 0.12
N MET A 46 -7.92 15.57 -0.96
CA MET A 46 -8.38 15.32 -2.33
C MET A 46 -8.16 13.87 -2.81
N LEU A 47 -7.23 13.15 -2.21
CA LEU A 47 -6.89 11.77 -2.56
C LEU A 47 -7.02 10.86 -1.35
N ARG A 48 -7.71 9.73 -1.53
CA ARG A 48 -7.83 8.69 -0.51
C ARG A 48 -7.47 7.34 -1.09
N ILE A 49 -6.58 6.61 -0.41
CA ILE A 49 -6.11 5.29 -0.82
C ILE A 49 -6.31 4.31 0.32
N ILE A 50 -7.13 3.29 0.07
CA ILE A 50 -7.54 2.30 1.07
C ILE A 50 -7.09 0.91 0.60
N PRO A 51 -6.44 0.12 1.46
CA PRO A 51 -6.13 -1.27 1.13
C PRO A 51 -7.41 -2.11 1.09
N THR A 52 -7.50 -2.97 0.09
CA THR A 52 -8.58 -3.96 -0.02
C THR A 52 -8.04 -5.36 0.30
N ARG A 53 -8.87 -6.20 0.89
CA ARG A 53 -8.46 -7.56 1.29
C ARG A 53 -8.94 -8.64 0.34
N ARG A 54 -10.05 -8.42 -0.32
CA ARG A 54 -10.70 -9.42 -1.19
C ARG A 54 -11.34 -8.73 -2.40
N PRO A 55 -10.66 -8.74 -3.52
CA PRO A 55 -9.28 -9.20 -3.74
C PRO A 55 -8.25 -8.28 -3.09
N PRO A 56 -7.01 -8.77 -2.82
CA PRO A 56 -5.96 -7.93 -2.25
C PRO A 56 -5.55 -6.84 -3.23
N GLY A 57 -5.53 -5.61 -2.77
CA GLY A 57 -5.28 -4.48 -3.64
C GLY A 57 -5.49 -3.14 -2.98
N LEU A 58 -5.79 -2.14 -3.77
CA LEU A 58 -6.04 -0.76 -3.35
C LEU A 58 -7.33 -0.22 -3.98
N ALA A 59 -8.09 0.54 -3.23
CA ALA A 59 -9.13 1.42 -3.75
C ALA A 59 -8.62 2.86 -3.69
N ILE A 60 -8.62 3.52 -4.83
CA ILE A 60 -8.15 4.90 -5.01
C ILE A 60 -9.34 5.77 -5.38
N THR A 61 -9.58 6.83 -4.61
CA THR A 61 -10.70 7.73 -4.81
C THR A 61 -10.24 9.18 -4.75
N GLY A 62 -10.90 10.07 -5.50
CA GLY A 62 -10.59 11.49 -5.57
C GLY A 62 -9.70 11.86 -6.74
N GLU A 63 -8.76 12.76 -6.53
CA GLU A 63 -7.97 13.37 -7.59
C GLU A 63 -6.49 13.07 -7.45
N ILE A 64 -5.85 12.75 -8.57
CA ILE A 64 -4.39 12.56 -8.68
C ILE A 64 -3.83 13.62 -9.61
N ASP A 65 -3.03 14.50 -9.05
CA ASP A 65 -2.32 15.56 -9.72
C ASP A 65 -0.92 15.75 -9.13
N GLU A 66 -0.22 16.81 -9.52
CA GLU A 66 1.12 17.11 -9.01
C GLU A 66 1.15 17.22 -7.48
N SER A 67 0.10 17.77 -6.85
CA SER A 67 0.04 17.97 -5.40
C SER A 67 -0.13 16.66 -4.62
N THR A 68 -0.87 15.71 -5.17
CA THR A 68 -1.19 14.41 -4.56
C THR A 68 -0.28 13.28 -5.03
N TYR A 69 0.57 13.52 -6.04
CA TYR A 69 1.43 12.51 -6.64
C TYR A 69 2.37 11.82 -5.63
N CYS A 70 3.02 12.59 -4.76
CA CYS A 70 3.91 12.02 -3.73
C CYS A 70 3.14 11.13 -2.75
N THR A 71 1.90 11.49 -2.43
CA THR A 71 1.00 10.71 -1.58
C THR A 71 0.65 9.38 -2.24
N LEU A 72 0.34 9.40 -3.54
CA LEU A 72 0.10 8.20 -4.34
C LEU A 72 1.33 7.27 -4.34
N VAL A 73 2.49 7.78 -4.74
CA VAL A 73 3.72 6.99 -4.85
C VAL A 73 4.08 6.36 -3.50
N GLY A 74 4.05 7.15 -2.42
CA GLY A 74 4.32 6.65 -1.08
C GLY A 74 3.34 5.56 -0.61
N ALA A 75 2.08 5.60 -1.04
CA ALA A 75 1.11 4.55 -0.76
C ALA A 75 1.37 3.28 -1.59
N LEU A 76 1.70 3.45 -2.88
CA LEU A 76 2.05 2.32 -3.76
C LEU A 76 3.30 1.59 -3.26
N GLU A 77 4.32 2.31 -2.80
CA GLU A 77 5.55 1.75 -2.23
C GLU A 77 5.30 0.99 -0.92
N LYS A 78 4.44 1.53 -0.07
CA LYS A 78 4.06 0.88 1.20
C LYS A 78 3.17 -0.35 0.98
N PHE A 79 2.48 -0.41 -0.15
CA PHE A 79 1.65 -1.54 -0.47
C PHE A 79 2.50 -2.70 -0.97
N THR A 80 2.94 -3.52 -0.05
CA THR A 80 3.68 -4.76 -0.30
C THR A 80 2.75 -5.93 -0.58
N GLY A 81 1.71 -5.72 -1.34
CA GLY A 81 0.83 -6.82 -1.75
C GLY A 81 1.68 -8.04 -2.15
N GLY A 82 1.36 -9.21 -1.59
CA GLY A 82 2.16 -10.44 -1.76
C GLY A 82 2.42 -10.80 -3.22
N PRO A 83 3.17 -11.87 -3.47
CA PRO A 83 3.40 -12.34 -4.84
C PRO A 83 2.06 -12.67 -5.49
N GLY A 84 1.84 -12.20 -6.71
CA GLY A 84 0.65 -12.50 -7.47
C GLY A 84 -0.01 -11.28 -8.10
N GLU A 85 -1.32 -11.28 -8.08
CA GLU A 85 -2.15 -10.29 -8.73
C GLU A 85 -2.54 -9.17 -7.75
N ILE A 86 -2.40 -7.93 -8.18
CA ILE A 86 -2.79 -6.74 -7.42
C ILE A 86 -4.02 -6.13 -8.08
N HIS A 87 -5.05 -5.89 -7.32
CA HIS A 87 -6.27 -5.26 -7.79
C HIS A 87 -6.30 -3.79 -7.42
N ILE A 88 -6.46 -2.91 -8.40
CA ILE A 88 -6.57 -1.48 -8.20
C ILE A 88 -7.96 -1.02 -8.63
N ASN A 89 -8.76 -0.60 -7.68
CA ASN A 89 -10.10 -0.08 -7.95
C ASN A 89 -10.05 1.44 -8.12
N LEU A 90 -10.41 1.91 -9.31
CA LEU A 90 -10.41 3.30 -9.73
C LEU A 90 -11.83 3.87 -9.90
N ALA A 91 -12.86 3.16 -9.45
CA ALA A 91 -14.25 3.58 -9.65
C ALA A 91 -14.58 4.95 -9.03
N GLY A 92 -13.90 5.30 -7.95
CA GLY A 92 -14.05 6.60 -7.29
C GLY A 92 -13.04 7.66 -7.71
N MET A 93 -12.24 7.41 -8.75
CA MET A 93 -11.25 8.36 -9.23
C MET A 93 -11.90 9.42 -10.11
N GLU A 94 -11.86 10.68 -9.67
CA GLU A 94 -12.48 11.81 -10.34
C GLU A 94 -11.55 12.43 -11.38
N TYR A 95 -10.28 12.55 -11.03
CA TYR A 95 -9.23 13.09 -11.91
C TYR A 95 -7.93 12.30 -11.74
N CYS A 96 -7.20 12.15 -12.81
CA CYS A 96 -5.85 11.60 -12.77
C CYS A 96 -5.04 12.17 -13.93
N ASP A 97 -3.90 12.75 -13.61
CA ASP A 97 -2.96 13.21 -14.61
C ASP A 97 -2.15 12.02 -15.20
N LEU A 98 -1.34 12.32 -16.19
CA LEU A 98 -0.53 11.32 -16.87
C LEU A 98 0.51 10.69 -15.96
N ALA A 99 1.09 11.47 -15.02
CA ALA A 99 2.08 10.98 -14.07
C ALA A 99 1.47 9.97 -13.10
N GLY A 100 0.27 10.26 -12.59
CA GLY A 100 -0.48 9.35 -11.74
C GLY A 100 -0.84 8.04 -12.43
N LEU A 101 -1.38 8.11 -13.66
CA LEU A 101 -1.66 6.90 -14.45
C LEU A 101 -0.39 6.09 -14.70
N ARG A 102 0.72 6.74 -15.02
CA ARG A 102 2.01 6.08 -15.22
C ARG A 102 2.52 5.38 -13.95
N ALA A 103 2.34 5.99 -12.78
CA ALA A 103 2.72 5.39 -11.52
C ALA A 103 1.92 4.12 -11.24
N ILE A 104 0.60 4.12 -11.51
CA ILE A 104 -0.27 2.95 -11.34
C ILE A 104 0.13 1.83 -12.32
N VAL A 105 0.30 2.14 -13.61
CA VAL A 105 0.73 1.17 -14.62
C VAL A 105 2.13 0.65 -14.31
N GLY A 106 2.99 1.48 -13.73
CA GLY A 106 4.35 1.13 -13.33
C GLY A 106 4.44 0.00 -12.30
N LEU A 107 3.36 -0.29 -11.59
CA LEU A 107 3.30 -1.45 -10.68
C LEU A 107 3.49 -2.80 -11.39
N THR A 108 3.29 -2.88 -12.70
CA THR A 108 3.59 -4.08 -13.48
C THR A 108 5.09 -4.35 -13.63
N GLY A 109 5.94 -3.37 -13.26
CA GLY A 109 7.38 -3.43 -13.49
C GLY A 109 7.80 -3.16 -14.95
N ALA A 110 6.87 -2.95 -15.86
CA ALA A 110 7.16 -2.75 -17.28
C ALA A 110 7.95 -1.46 -17.57
N ASN A 111 7.94 -0.50 -16.67
CA ASN A 111 8.62 0.80 -16.83
C ASN A 111 10.04 0.84 -16.24
N GLY A 112 10.59 -0.28 -15.79
CA GLY A 112 11.99 -0.39 -15.37
C GLY A 112 12.41 0.43 -14.13
N HIS A 113 11.48 1.09 -13.46
CA HIS A 113 11.78 1.97 -12.33
C HIS A 113 11.64 1.30 -10.94
N SER A 114 11.20 0.06 -10.90
CA SER A 114 11.03 -0.67 -9.64
C SER A 114 11.74 -2.01 -9.75
N HIS A 115 12.90 -2.12 -9.12
CA HIS A 115 13.71 -3.35 -9.09
C HIS A 115 13.00 -4.56 -8.45
N ASP A 116 11.84 -4.33 -7.80
CA ASP A 116 11.18 -5.35 -6.98
C ASP A 116 9.79 -5.79 -7.49
N HIS A 117 9.28 -5.21 -8.57
CA HIS A 117 7.93 -5.49 -9.06
C HIS A 117 7.89 -6.23 -10.40
N SER A 118 9.02 -6.73 -10.90
CA SER A 118 9.07 -7.45 -12.17
C SER A 118 8.21 -8.71 -12.12
N GLY A 119 7.21 -8.76 -13.00
CA GLY A 119 6.33 -9.91 -13.17
C GLY A 119 5.04 -9.87 -12.35
N ARG A 120 4.70 -8.77 -11.69
CA ARG A 120 3.39 -8.62 -11.05
C ARG A 120 2.29 -8.42 -12.07
N ARG A 121 1.15 -9.02 -11.80
CA ARG A 121 -0.08 -8.78 -12.56
C ARG A 121 -0.88 -7.69 -11.84
N VAL A 122 -1.28 -6.69 -12.59
CA VAL A 122 -2.11 -5.59 -12.09
C VAL A 122 -3.45 -5.63 -12.81
N VAL A 123 -4.52 -5.66 -12.05
CA VAL A 123 -5.89 -5.64 -12.56
C VAL A 123 -6.54 -4.34 -12.16
N LEU A 124 -6.90 -3.52 -13.14
CA LEU A 124 -7.59 -2.26 -12.94
C LEU A 124 -9.09 -2.48 -13.01
N HIS A 125 -9.81 -2.07 -11.98
CA HIS A 125 -11.26 -2.12 -11.90
C HIS A 125 -11.85 -0.72 -11.92
N GLY A 126 -13.06 -0.59 -12.47
CA GLY A 126 -13.81 0.67 -12.45
C GLY A 126 -13.12 1.82 -13.19
N VAL A 127 -12.33 1.51 -14.21
CA VAL A 127 -11.63 2.50 -15.02
C VAL A 127 -12.66 3.31 -15.83
N ALA A 128 -12.77 4.60 -15.57
CA ALA A 128 -13.68 5.46 -16.34
C ALA A 128 -13.30 5.51 -17.82
N PRO A 129 -14.27 5.67 -18.75
CA PRO A 129 -14.01 5.67 -20.20
C PRO A 129 -12.92 6.64 -20.64
N ARG A 130 -12.85 7.83 -20.03
CA ARG A 130 -11.81 8.82 -20.31
C ARG A 130 -10.40 8.30 -20.03
N PHE A 131 -10.21 7.55 -18.94
CA PHE A 131 -8.91 6.97 -18.60
C PHE A 131 -8.57 5.79 -19.48
N LYS A 132 -9.56 4.95 -19.86
CA LYS A 132 -9.37 3.89 -20.86
C LYS A 132 -8.89 4.46 -22.19
N THR A 133 -9.46 5.56 -22.61
CA THR A 133 -9.03 6.25 -23.86
C THR A 133 -7.57 6.68 -23.77
N VAL A 134 -7.16 7.27 -22.64
CA VAL A 134 -5.76 7.69 -22.44
C VAL A 134 -4.82 6.48 -22.45
N LEU A 135 -5.16 5.42 -21.71
CA LEU A 135 -4.37 4.19 -21.66
C LEU A 135 -4.20 3.57 -23.04
N ASN A 136 -5.27 3.55 -23.85
CA ASN A 136 -5.24 3.02 -25.22
C ASN A 136 -4.36 3.89 -26.14
N ILE A 137 -4.52 5.21 -26.12
CA ILE A 137 -3.72 6.13 -26.94
C ILE A 137 -2.22 5.97 -26.65
N LEU A 138 -1.86 5.72 -25.39
CA LEU A 138 -0.48 5.53 -24.95
C LEU A 138 0.02 4.09 -25.12
N GLY A 139 -0.84 3.17 -25.54
CA GLY A 139 -0.53 1.74 -25.63
C GLY A 139 -0.32 1.07 -24.27
N TRP A 140 -0.77 1.71 -23.19
CA TRP A 140 -0.58 1.19 -21.84
C TRP A 140 -1.60 0.11 -21.48
N ASP A 141 -2.73 0.05 -22.16
CA ASP A 141 -3.72 -1.04 -22.06
C ASP A 141 -3.16 -2.40 -22.49
N SER A 142 -2.10 -2.39 -23.29
CA SER A 142 -1.42 -3.59 -23.81
C SER A 142 -0.10 -3.91 -23.09
N VAL A 143 0.20 -3.23 -21.98
CA VAL A 143 1.42 -3.48 -21.21
C VAL A 143 1.36 -4.88 -20.59
N PRO A 144 2.42 -5.70 -20.73
CA PRO A 144 2.49 -7.02 -20.12
C PRO A 144 2.25 -6.96 -18.61
N GLY A 145 1.35 -7.77 -18.12
CA GLY A 145 0.99 -7.81 -16.71
C GLY A 145 -0.13 -6.83 -16.31
N LEU A 146 -0.59 -5.96 -17.21
CA LEU A 146 -1.76 -5.12 -16.95
C LEU A 146 -3.02 -5.76 -17.55
N THR A 147 -4.10 -5.73 -16.79
CA THR A 147 -5.44 -6.14 -17.23
C THR A 147 -6.45 -5.09 -16.81
N ILE A 148 -7.32 -4.68 -17.71
CA ILE A 148 -8.44 -3.80 -17.39
C ILE A 148 -9.69 -4.69 -17.29
N ASP A 149 -10.23 -4.80 -16.08
CA ASP A 149 -11.49 -5.55 -15.87
C ASP A 149 -12.68 -4.62 -16.15
N GLU A 150 -13.46 -4.98 -17.16
CA GLU A 150 -14.67 -4.23 -17.54
C GLU A 150 -15.86 -4.54 -16.66
N ARG A 151 -15.77 -5.58 -15.82
CA ARG A 151 -16.81 -5.89 -14.87
C ARG A 151 -16.84 -4.80 -13.82
N GLU A 152 -18.02 -4.24 -13.58
CA GLU A 152 -18.19 -3.36 -12.42
C GLU A 152 -17.72 -4.12 -11.17
N PRO A 153 -16.80 -3.55 -10.38
CA PRO A 153 -16.48 -4.14 -9.12
C PRO A 153 -17.78 -4.22 -8.34
N ARG A 154 -18.25 -5.42 -8.05
CA ARG A 154 -19.24 -5.59 -7.01
C ARG A 154 -18.55 -5.14 -5.73
N LEU A 155 -18.62 -3.84 -5.48
CA LEU A 155 -18.46 -3.31 -4.15
C LEU A 155 -19.46 -4.09 -3.33
N ALA A 156 -18.98 -5.10 -2.59
CA ALA A 156 -19.71 -5.57 -1.43
C ALA A 156 -19.88 -4.31 -0.60
N ALA A 157 -21.07 -3.73 -0.73
CA ALA A 157 -21.43 -2.56 0.03
C ALA A 157 -21.11 -2.89 1.48
N LEU A 158 -20.15 -2.18 2.03
CA LEU A 158 -20.00 -2.05 3.45
C LEU A 158 -21.30 -1.40 3.94
N ARG A 159 -22.25 -2.24 4.27
CA ARG A 159 -23.37 -1.86 5.11
C ARG A 159 -22.94 -1.98 6.55
#